data_98a4c2802ae1cecd1e3f728677292541
#
_entry.id   98a4c2802ae1cecd1e3f728677292541
#
_cell.length_a   1.000
_cell.length_b   1.000
_cell.length_c   1.000
_cell.angle_alpha   90.00
_cell.angle_beta   90.00
_cell.angle_gamma   90.00
#
_symmetry.space_group_name_H-M   'P 1'
#
loop_
_entity.id
_entity.type
_entity.pdbx_description
1 polymer ?
#
loop_
_entity_poly.entity_id
_entity_poly.type
_entity_poly.pdbx_seq_one_letter_code
_entity_poly.pdbx_strand_id
1 'polypeptide(L)' 'MKPKIAVVGGGSWATAIVKMLCENLDEVGWYMRSVYIKEHLIREQHNPSYLSSVEFHLDQLKLSNDINEMVNYAD' A
#
# COMPACT_ATOMS: atom_id res chain seq x y z
N MET A 1 -8.65 -18.47 -6.70
CA MET A 1 -8.82 -17.01 -6.53
C MET A 1 -7.94 -16.52 -5.41
N LYS A 2 -7.21 -15.44 -5.64
CA LYS A 2 -6.34 -14.89 -4.62
C LYS A 2 -7.13 -13.99 -3.67
N PRO A 3 -6.82 -13.98 -2.38
CA PRO A 3 -7.53 -13.13 -1.42
C PRO A 3 -7.22 -11.65 -1.64
N LYS A 4 -8.14 -10.80 -1.20
CA LYS A 4 -7.92 -9.36 -1.16
C LYS A 4 -7.44 -8.99 0.23
N ILE A 5 -6.19 -8.60 0.33
CA ILE A 5 -5.55 -8.28 1.61
C ILE A 5 -5.28 -6.78 1.66
N ALA A 6 -5.57 -6.18 2.80
CA ALA A 6 -5.29 -4.78 3.04
C ALA A 6 -4.30 -4.64 4.18
N VAL A 7 -3.32 -3.77 4.00
CA VAL A 7 -2.33 -3.45 5.03
C VAL A 7 -2.63 -2.06 5.57
N VAL A 8 -2.56 -1.90 6.87
CA VAL A 8 -2.86 -0.64 7.55
C VAL A 8 -1.57 -0.04 8.11
N GLY A 9 -1.26 1.18 7.69
CA GLY A 9 -0.12 1.91 8.20
C GLY A 9 0.86 2.33 7.11
N GLY A 10 1.62 3.38 7.38
CA GLY A 10 2.62 3.92 6.44
C GLY A 10 4.05 3.78 6.91
N GLY A 11 4.30 3.02 7.99
CA GLY A 11 5.63 2.84 8.54
C GLY A 11 6.46 1.80 7.79
N SER A 12 7.68 1.57 8.29
CA SER A 12 8.61 0.66 7.60
C SER A 12 8.13 -0.78 7.57
N TRP A 13 7.47 -1.25 8.65
CA TRP A 13 6.92 -2.60 8.67
C TRP A 13 5.82 -2.78 7.63
N ALA A 14 4.88 -1.83 7.58
CA ALA A 14 3.78 -1.89 6.63
C ALA A 14 4.33 -1.84 5.20
N THR A 15 5.29 -0.97 4.93
CA THR A 15 5.90 -0.83 3.62
C THR A 15 6.57 -2.13 3.17
N ALA A 16 7.30 -2.78 4.07
CA ALA A 16 7.95 -4.05 3.76
C ALA A 16 6.94 -5.16 3.49
N ILE A 17 5.87 -5.22 4.30
CA ILE A 17 4.82 -6.22 4.12
C ILE A 17 4.11 -6.05 2.79
N VAL A 18 3.78 -4.80 2.43
CA VAL A 18 3.13 -4.52 1.14
C VAL A 18 4.02 -4.96 -0.01
N LYS A 19 5.31 -4.67 0.06
CA LYS A 19 6.25 -5.09 -1.00
C LYS A 19 6.28 -6.60 -1.13
N MET A 20 6.31 -7.30 0.00
CA MET A 20 6.33 -8.76 0.00
C MET A 20 5.04 -9.33 -0.59
N LEU A 21 3.88 -8.75 -0.24
CA LEU A 21 2.60 -9.20 -0.75
C LEU A 21 2.48 -8.94 -2.26
N CYS A 22 3.03 -7.85 -2.76
CA CYS A 22 3.00 -7.53 -4.18
C CYS A 22 3.74 -8.55 -5.03
N GLU A 23 4.64 -9.31 -4.45
CA GLU A 23 5.35 -10.37 -5.15
C GLU A 23 4.48 -11.60 -5.38
N ASN A 24 3.41 -11.75 -4.58
CA ASN A 24 2.56 -12.93 -4.60
C ASN A 24 1.11 -12.65 -5.00
N LEU A 25 0.69 -11.40 -4.96
CA LEU A 25 -0.68 -11.00 -5.26
C LEU A 25 -0.70 -9.99 -6.41
N ASP A 26 -1.78 -10.00 -7.17
CA ASP A 26 -1.94 -9.05 -8.27
C ASP A 26 -2.28 -7.65 -7.76
N GLU A 27 -2.92 -7.56 -6.58
CA GLU A 27 -3.31 -6.29 -6.01
C GLU A 27 -3.30 -6.38 -4.48
N VAL A 28 -2.84 -5.32 -3.83
CA VAL A 28 -2.81 -5.20 -2.38
C VAL A 28 -3.44 -3.88 -1.98
N GLY A 29 -4.37 -3.90 -1.02
CA GLY A 29 -4.92 -2.69 -0.44
C GLY A 29 -3.94 -2.12 0.58
N TRP A 30 -3.81 -0.80 0.60
CA TRP A 30 -2.88 -0.16 1.52
C TRP A 30 -3.51 1.12 2.06
N TYR A 31 -3.89 1.07 3.34
CA TYR A 31 -4.44 2.23 4.04
C TYR A 31 -3.34 2.95 4.78
N MET A 32 -3.31 4.27 4.67
CA MET A 32 -2.37 5.09 5.42
C MET A 32 -3.05 6.40 5.82
N ARG A 33 -2.73 6.89 7.02
CA ARG A 33 -3.33 8.13 7.52
C ARG A 33 -2.75 9.36 6.84
N SER A 34 -1.50 9.29 6.38
CA SER A 34 -0.82 10.42 5.80
C SER A 34 -1.18 10.61 4.34
N VAL A 35 -1.85 11.72 4.04
CA VAL A 35 -2.14 12.10 2.66
C VAL A 35 -0.84 12.38 1.90
N TYR A 36 0.14 12.95 2.59
CA TYR A 36 1.45 13.24 2.00
C TYR A 36 2.13 11.97 1.48
N ILE A 37 2.14 10.91 2.28
CA ILE A 37 2.77 9.65 1.87
C ILE A 37 2.00 9.03 0.70
N LYS A 38 0.67 9.07 0.76
CA LYS A 38 -0.16 8.52 -0.32
C LYS A 38 0.12 9.25 -1.64
N GLU A 39 0.14 10.59 -1.61
CA GLU A 39 0.39 11.37 -2.81
C GLU A 39 1.80 11.16 -3.34
N HIS A 40 2.78 11.01 -2.45
CA HIS A 40 4.15 10.74 -2.87
C HIS A 40 4.27 9.40 -3.56
N LEU A 41 3.59 8.37 -3.02
CA LEU A 41 3.57 7.04 -3.64
C LEU A 41 2.96 7.08 -5.04
N ILE A 42 1.89 7.84 -5.21
CA ILE A 42 1.24 7.97 -6.51
C ILE A 42 2.17 8.67 -7.51
N ARG A 43 2.89 9.70 -7.06
CA ARG A 43 3.75 10.50 -7.92
C ARG A 43 5.10 9.86 -8.19
N GLU A 44 5.73 9.30 -7.16
CA GLU A 44 7.12 8.82 -7.23
C GLU A 44 7.27 7.31 -7.13
N GLN A 45 6.19 6.60 -6.83
CA GLN A 45 6.15 5.13 -6.75
C GLN A 45 7.00 4.54 -5.63
N HIS A 46 7.33 5.33 -4.60
CA HIS A 46 7.99 4.82 -3.41
C HIS A 46 7.58 5.64 -2.18
N ASN A 47 7.75 5.04 -1.00
CA ASN A 47 7.43 5.70 0.26
C ASN A 47 8.55 6.69 0.60
N PRO A 48 8.24 7.98 0.82
CA PRO A 48 9.28 8.99 1.04
C PRO A 48 9.98 8.84 2.39
N SER A 49 9.34 8.20 3.36
CA SER A 49 9.84 8.14 4.74
C SER A 49 10.48 6.80 5.08
N TYR A 50 10.06 5.74 4.42
CA TYR A 50 10.48 4.38 4.76
C TYR A 50 10.76 3.59 3.49
N LEU A 51 11.96 2.96 3.44
CA LEU A 51 12.36 2.13 2.32
C LEU A 51 12.21 2.87 0.98
N SER A 52 12.74 4.11 0.93
CA SER A 52 12.58 4.97 -0.24
C SER A 52 13.25 4.42 -1.49
N SER A 53 14.15 3.46 -1.36
CA SER A 53 14.78 2.80 -2.50
C SER A 53 13.90 1.71 -3.11
N VAL A 54 12.80 1.33 -2.45
CA VAL A 54 11.89 0.30 -2.92
C VAL A 54 10.81 0.95 -3.78
N GLU A 55 10.73 0.55 -5.03
CA GLU A 55 9.73 1.06 -5.96
C GLU A 55 8.51 0.15 -6.00
N PHE A 56 7.32 0.75 -6.06
CA PHE A 56 6.06 0.02 -6.16
C PHE A 56 5.41 0.26 -7.54
N HIS A 57 4.72 -0.75 -8.02
CA HIS A 57 3.92 -0.63 -9.24
C HIS A 57 2.50 -0.25 -8.82
N LEU A 58 2.04 0.93 -9.24
CA LEU A 58 0.76 1.48 -8.78
C LEU A 58 -0.44 0.64 -9.19
N ASP A 59 -0.35 -0.09 -10.28
CA ASP A 59 -1.42 -0.98 -10.72
C ASP A 59 -1.62 -2.17 -9.79
N GLN A 60 -0.66 -2.43 -8.88
CA GLN A 60 -0.79 -3.47 -7.87
C GLN A 60 -1.34 -2.92 -6.54
N LEU A 61 -1.53 -1.61 -6.42
CA LEU A 61 -1.90 -0.98 -5.15
C LEU A 61 -3.28 -0.35 -5.20
N LYS A 62 -4.07 -0.65 -4.17
CA LYS A 62 -5.31 0.06 -3.89
C LYS A 62 -5.04 0.96 -2.70
N LEU A 63 -4.60 2.18 -2.95
CA LEU A 63 -4.25 3.15 -1.91
C LEU A 63 -5.48 3.89 -1.38
N SER A 64 -5.55 4.10 -0.07
CA SER A 64 -6.66 4.82 0.53
C SER A 64 -6.26 5.51 1.83
N ASN A 65 -6.91 6.64 2.11
CA ASN A 65 -6.85 7.31 3.40
C ASN A 65 -8.14 7.08 4.21
N ASP A 66 -9.07 6.28 3.67
CA ASP A 66 -10.35 5.98 4.30
C ASP A 66 -10.37 4.54 4.79
N ILE A 67 -10.37 4.35 6.12
CA ILE A 67 -10.32 3.01 6.70
C ILE A 67 -11.57 2.19 6.33
N ASN A 68 -12.72 2.83 6.18
CA ASN A 68 -13.94 2.13 5.80
C ASN A 68 -13.84 1.55 4.39
N GLU A 69 -13.20 2.27 3.50
CA GLU A 69 -12.94 1.78 2.14
C GLU A 69 -12.06 0.53 2.18
N MET A 70 -11.04 0.52 3.03
CA MET A 70 -10.18 -0.65 3.15
C MET A 70 -10.86 -1.84 3.80
N VAL A 71 -11.70 -1.60 4.81
CA VAL A 71 -12.47 -2.68 5.44
C VAL A 71 -13.39 -3.34 4.42
N ASN A 72 -14.00 -2.56 3.55
CA ASN A 72 -14.88 -3.09 2.51
C ASN A 72 -14.10 -3.77 1.38
N TYR A 73 -12.87 -3.37 1.14
CA TYR A 73 -12.02 -3.96 0.12
C TYR A 73 -11.52 -5.34 0.51
N ALA A 74 -11.09 -5.50 1.75
CA ALA A 74 -10.45 -6.73 2.21
C ALA A 74 -11.46 -7.86 2.41
N ASP A 75 -11.02 -9.06 2.16
CA ASP A 75 -11.83 -10.27 2.41
C ASP A 75 -11.96 -10.57 3.91
#